data_05e58ec59c742b1077dc8a562fbdc38e
#
_entry.id   05e58ec59c742b1077dc8a562fbdc38e
#
_cell.length_a   1.000
_cell.length_b   1.000
_cell.length_c   1.000
_cell.angle_alpha   90.00
_cell.angle_beta   90.00
_cell.angle_gamma   90.00
#
_symmetry.space_group_name_H-M   'P 1'
#
loop_
_entity.id
_entity.type
_entity.pdbx_description
1 polymer ?
#
loop_
_entity_poly.entity_id
_entity_poly.type
_entity_poly.pdbx_seq_one_letter_code
_entity_poly.pdbx_strand_id
1 'polypeptide(L)'
;MINYSIIIPHKNIPKHLQRCLDSIPDRDDIQVIVVDDHSDESIVDFEHFPRWKGKNYESYLTKEGKGAGFARNVGLDHARGRWLVFLDADDFLRKEASEIFDEEINTDEDIVFFRPQLVRDDDLGLTSTRGGYEYIRYIDDYLETGDDTALRTRWHSPCSKFVKARLVTENNIRFEETRYSNDVMFSTLTGCKADKIAAREKSYYVITERTGSLTSRFCQKEGELGIRSAAFMRSQKIVKDHGFPIDEQLAIRFLQRWFNVDRSQFKEYFMEVLELTGYSRVKLINKAFETNSFTSRLKRKAFVFLVTLF
;
A
#
# COMPACT_ATOMS: atom_id res chain seq x y z
N MET A 1 -26.01 -12.94 5.44
CA MET A 1 -24.58 -13.43 5.37
C MET A 1 -23.73 -12.22 4.98
N ILE A 2 -22.60 -12.01 5.63
CA ILE A 2 -21.69 -10.90 5.30
C ILE A 2 -20.80 -11.31 4.12
N ASN A 3 -20.87 -10.54 3.04
CA ASN A 3 -20.03 -10.74 1.87
C ASN A 3 -18.76 -9.90 1.92
N TYR A 4 -18.85 -8.67 2.43
CA TYR A 4 -17.73 -7.71 2.46
C TYR A 4 -17.46 -7.24 3.89
N SER A 5 -16.20 -7.28 4.32
CA SER A 5 -15.72 -6.57 5.51
C SER A 5 -14.88 -5.39 5.07
N ILE A 6 -15.37 -4.17 5.29
CA ILE A 6 -14.65 -2.92 5.02
C ILE A 6 -13.90 -2.54 6.30
N ILE A 7 -12.58 -2.52 6.23
CA ILE A 7 -11.69 -2.23 7.37
C ILE A 7 -11.09 -0.84 7.20
N ILE A 8 -11.31 0.03 8.19
CA ILE A 8 -10.97 1.44 8.16
C ILE A 8 -10.06 1.78 9.35
N PRO A 9 -8.74 1.91 9.16
CA PRO A 9 -7.85 2.44 10.19
C PRO A 9 -8.06 3.96 10.33
N HIS A 10 -8.20 4.44 11.55
CA HIS A 10 -8.43 5.86 11.83
C HIS A 10 -7.47 6.40 12.88
N LYS A 11 -7.06 7.68 12.72
CA LYS A 11 -6.38 8.44 13.75
C LYS A 11 -6.52 9.95 13.52
N ASN A 12 -7.12 10.67 14.47
CA ASN A 12 -7.16 12.15 14.53
C ASN A 12 -7.75 12.86 13.31
N ILE A 13 -8.59 12.21 12.48
CA ILE A 13 -9.19 12.83 11.28
C ILE A 13 -10.72 12.60 11.22
N PRO A 14 -11.49 13.02 12.24
CA PRO A 14 -12.91 12.67 12.34
C PRO A 14 -13.76 13.14 11.16
N LYS A 15 -13.48 14.33 10.60
CA LYS A 15 -14.24 14.84 9.46
C LYS A 15 -14.06 13.98 8.20
N HIS A 16 -12.83 13.52 7.96
CA HIS A 16 -12.53 12.63 6.82
C HIS A 16 -13.17 11.26 7.04
N LEU A 17 -13.04 10.69 8.25
CA LEU A 17 -13.70 9.43 8.59
C LEU A 17 -15.23 9.52 8.39
N GLN A 18 -15.88 10.64 8.75
CA GLN A 18 -17.32 10.79 8.50
C GLN A 18 -17.61 10.79 7.00
N ARG A 19 -16.85 11.53 6.18
CA ARG A 19 -16.97 11.49 4.70
C ARG A 19 -16.78 10.07 4.15
N CYS A 20 -15.76 9.38 4.65
CA CYS A 20 -15.47 7.99 4.30
C CYS A 20 -16.69 7.10 4.58
N LEU A 21 -17.23 7.15 5.80
CA LEU A 21 -18.39 6.36 6.22
C LEU A 21 -19.65 6.70 5.40
N ASP A 22 -19.92 8.00 5.16
CA ASP A 22 -21.07 8.45 4.39
C ASP A 22 -21.05 7.98 2.93
N SER A 23 -19.89 7.58 2.42
CA SER A 23 -19.71 7.05 1.07
C SER A 23 -19.97 5.55 0.94
N ILE A 24 -20.02 4.82 2.05
CA ILE A 24 -20.21 3.37 2.02
C ILE A 24 -21.69 3.06 1.77
N PRO A 25 -22.02 2.18 0.80
CA PRO A 25 -23.40 1.78 0.56
C PRO A 25 -24.05 1.14 1.80
N ASP A 26 -25.29 1.54 2.11
CA ASP A 26 -26.09 0.92 3.17
C ASP A 26 -26.64 -0.43 2.69
N ARG A 27 -25.94 -1.51 3.00
CA ARG A 27 -26.23 -2.88 2.60
C ARG A 27 -26.12 -3.84 3.76
N ASP A 28 -27.04 -4.78 3.88
CA ASP A 28 -27.06 -5.80 4.95
C ASP A 28 -25.91 -6.81 4.85
N ASP A 29 -25.23 -6.91 3.70
CA ASP A 29 -24.14 -7.82 3.45
C ASP A 29 -22.72 -7.18 3.59
N ILE A 30 -22.68 -5.90 3.96
CA ILE A 30 -21.45 -5.17 4.27
C ILE A 30 -21.29 -5.05 5.79
N GLN A 31 -20.15 -5.50 6.31
CA GLN A 31 -19.66 -5.20 7.65
C GLN A 31 -18.66 -4.04 7.55
N VAL A 32 -18.83 -3.02 8.38
CA VAL A 32 -17.91 -1.88 8.49
C VAL A 32 -17.20 -1.95 9.83
N ILE A 33 -15.87 -2.00 9.80
CA ILE A 33 -15.01 -2.11 10.97
C ILE A 33 -14.09 -0.89 11.01
N VAL A 34 -14.36 0.03 11.91
CA VAL A 34 -13.49 1.18 12.19
C VAL A 34 -12.56 0.82 13.33
N VAL A 35 -11.25 0.99 13.13
CA VAL A 35 -10.26 0.79 14.19
C VAL A 35 -9.52 2.08 14.44
N ASP A 36 -9.76 2.68 15.59
CA ASP A 36 -9.09 3.90 16.04
C ASP A 36 -7.74 3.58 16.69
N ASP A 37 -6.66 4.13 16.13
CA ASP A 37 -5.29 3.93 16.59
C ASP A 37 -4.90 4.96 17.66
N HIS A 38 -5.66 5.04 18.74
CA HIS A 38 -5.39 5.95 19.85
C HIS A 38 -5.41 7.43 19.42
N SER A 39 -6.57 7.89 18.94
CA SER A 39 -6.80 9.31 18.67
C SER A 39 -6.84 10.12 19.96
N ASP A 40 -6.48 11.40 19.84
CA ASP A 40 -6.57 12.37 20.93
C ASP A 40 -8.05 12.70 21.21
N GLU A 41 -8.50 12.52 22.45
CA GLU A 41 -9.88 12.78 22.88
C GLU A 41 -10.29 14.24 22.70
N SER A 42 -9.33 15.17 22.66
CA SER A 42 -9.61 16.58 22.35
C SER A 42 -9.95 16.82 20.86
N ILE A 43 -9.62 15.86 19.97
CA ILE A 43 -9.86 15.93 18.53
C ILE A 43 -11.05 15.09 18.13
N VAL A 44 -11.27 13.93 18.80
CA VAL A 44 -12.31 12.96 18.44
C VAL A 44 -13.20 12.70 19.65
N ASP A 45 -14.45 13.14 19.57
CA ASP A 45 -15.49 12.86 20.56
C ASP A 45 -16.14 11.51 20.24
N PHE A 46 -15.63 10.45 20.84
CA PHE A 46 -16.15 9.09 20.63
C PHE A 46 -17.54 8.83 21.22
N GLU A 47 -18.05 9.69 22.07
CA GLU A 47 -19.42 9.59 22.59
C GLU A 47 -20.46 9.94 21.51
N HIS A 48 -20.12 10.89 20.61
CA HIS A 48 -21.01 11.36 19.56
C HIS A 48 -20.53 11.05 18.14
N PHE A 49 -19.39 10.38 18.01
CA PHE A 49 -18.74 10.11 16.73
C PHE A 49 -18.15 8.67 16.70
N PRO A 50 -18.14 7.99 15.55
CA PRO A 50 -18.70 8.41 14.26
C PRO A 50 -20.22 8.21 14.19
N ARG A 51 -20.88 8.95 13.29
CA ARG A 51 -22.30 8.75 13.00
C ARG A 51 -22.44 7.72 11.88
N TRP A 52 -22.99 6.57 12.22
CA TRP A 52 -23.26 5.50 11.26
C TRP A 52 -24.75 5.13 11.29
N LYS A 53 -25.33 4.89 10.10
CA LYS A 53 -26.75 4.54 9.98
C LYS A 53 -26.99 3.06 9.60
N GLY A 54 -25.94 2.36 9.15
CA GLY A 54 -26.03 0.96 8.73
C GLY A 54 -26.04 -0.04 9.91
N LYS A 55 -26.46 -1.27 9.62
CA LYS A 55 -26.72 -2.30 10.65
C LYS A 55 -25.47 -3.00 11.17
N ASN A 56 -24.46 -3.21 10.32
CA ASN A 56 -23.29 -4.04 10.63
C ASN A 56 -22.04 -3.16 10.84
N TYR A 57 -22.09 -2.27 11.83
CA TYR A 57 -21.00 -1.39 12.19
C TYR A 57 -20.35 -1.82 13.50
N GLU A 58 -19.04 -1.86 13.53
CA GLU A 58 -18.21 -2.14 14.69
C GLU A 58 -17.10 -1.11 14.79
N SER A 59 -16.84 -0.62 16.01
CA SER A 59 -15.69 0.26 16.26
C SER A 59 -14.83 -0.28 17.39
N TYR A 60 -13.52 -0.25 17.18
CA TYR A 60 -12.51 -0.71 18.12
C TYR A 60 -11.54 0.43 18.42
N LEU A 61 -11.39 0.74 19.71
CA LEU A 61 -10.47 1.77 20.19
C LEU A 61 -9.22 1.08 20.73
N THR A 62 -8.09 1.27 20.09
CA THR A 62 -6.82 0.76 20.59
C THR A 62 -6.17 1.77 21.54
N LYS A 63 -5.44 1.30 22.56
CA LYS A 63 -4.79 2.17 23.56
C LYS A 63 -3.30 2.41 23.25
N GLU A 64 -2.76 1.78 22.23
CA GLU A 64 -1.31 1.68 22.07
C GLU A 64 -0.75 2.61 20.99
N GLY A 65 -1.55 3.04 20.02
CA GLY A 65 -1.11 3.93 18.96
C GLY A 65 0.02 3.35 18.09
N LYS A 66 -0.10 2.06 17.71
CA LYS A 66 0.93 1.33 16.97
C LYS A 66 0.92 1.56 15.45
N GLY A 67 -0.02 2.36 14.97
CA GLY A 67 -0.12 2.73 13.55
C GLY A 67 -1.12 1.92 12.74
N ALA A 68 -1.28 2.32 11.47
CA ALA A 68 -2.32 1.78 10.58
C ALA A 68 -2.21 0.26 10.34
N GLY A 69 -1.00 -0.30 10.35
CA GLY A 69 -0.79 -1.76 10.21
C GLY A 69 -1.42 -2.53 11.35
N PHE A 70 -1.18 -2.10 12.59
CA PHE A 70 -1.80 -2.68 13.78
C PHE A 70 -3.33 -2.53 13.75
N ALA A 71 -3.82 -1.33 13.43
CA ALA A 71 -5.26 -1.09 13.32
C ALA A 71 -5.92 -2.00 12.27
N ARG A 72 -5.28 -2.19 11.09
CA ARG A 72 -5.79 -3.15 10.09
C ARG A 72 -5.76 -4.59 10.59
N ASN A 73 -4.75 -4.99 11.37
CA ASN A 73 -4.69 -6.32 11.98
C ASN A 73 -5.83 -6.56 12.97
N VAL A 74 -6.16 -5.59 13.81
CA VAL A 74 -7.36 -5.65 14.68
C VAL A 74 -8.62 -5.81 13.83
N GLY A 75 -8.74 -5.04 12.74
CA GLY A 75 -9.86 -5.20 11.80
C GLY A 75 -9.95 -6.59 11.16
N LEU A 76 -8.81 -7.18 10.80
CA LEU A 76 -8.75 -8.55 10.27
C LEU A 76 -9.25 -9.60 11.27
N ASP A 77 -8.96 -9.41 12.57
CA ASP A 77 -9.40 -10.35 13.62
C ASP A 77 -10.92 -10.36 13.81
N HIS A 78 -11.61 -9.30 13.40
CA HIS A 78 -13.07 -9.15 13.52
C HIS A 78 -13.81 -9.28 12.18
N ALA A 79 -13.09 -9.41 11.06
CA ALA A 79 -13.69 -9.53 9.75
C ALA A 79 -14.43 -10.87 9.57
N ARG A 80 -15.69 -10.79 9.09
CA ARG A 80 -16.56 -11.94 8.83
C ARG A 80 -16.96 -12.08 7.36
N GLY A 81 -16.57 -11.10 6.54
CA GLY A 81 -16.88 -11.05 5.12
C GLY A 81 -16.10 -12.09 4.33
N ARG A 82 -16.68 -12.56 3.26
CA ARG A 82 -15.98 -13.37 2.25
C ARG A 82 -14.86 -12.59 1.56
N TRP A 83 -15.06 -11.28 1.42
CA TRP A 83 -14.12 -10.32 0.85
C TRP A 83 -13.65 -9.31 1.90
N LEU A 84 -12.37 -9.02 1.89
CA LEU A 84 -11.76 -7.95 2.64
C LEU A 84 -11.58 -6.74 1.71
N VAL A 85 -12.02 -5.58 2.19
CA VAL A 85 -11.90 -4.29 1.51
C VAL A 85 -11.24 -3.33 2.49
N PHE A 86 -10.06 -2.82 2.15
CA PHE A 86 -9.39 -1.83 2.98
C PHE A 86 -9.71 -0.44 2.44
N LEU A 87 -10.14 0.45 3.32
CA LEU A 87 -10.51 1.81 3.01
C LEU A 87 -9.85 2.75 4.00
N ASP A 88 -8.94 3.61 3.51
CA ASP A 88 -8.29 4.58 4.38
C ASP A 88 -9.26 5.68 4.79
N ALA A 89 -9.18 6.14 6.05
CA ALA A 89 -10.17 7.07 6.63
C ALA A 89 -10.19 8.46 5.97
N ASP A 90 -9.16 8.82 5.19
CA ASP A 90 -9.13 10.06 4.38
C ASP A 90 -9.60 9.85 2.94
N ASP A 91 -9.88 8.61 2.53
CA ASP A 91 -10.44 8.25 1.22
C ASP A 91 -11.96 8.03 1.28
N PHE A 92 -12.58 7.72 0.15
CA PHE A 92 -14.01 7.44 0.08
C PHE A 92 -14.40 6.60 -1.13
N LEU A 93 -15.58 5.99 -1.08
CA LEU A 93 -16.12 5.20 -2.17
C LEU A 93 -16.94 6.07 -3.13
N ARG A 94 -16.97 5.68 -4.39
CA ARG A 94 -17.85 6.28 -5.38
C ARG A 94 -19.27 5.75 -5.23
N LYS A 95 -20.24 6.49 -5.75
CA LYS A 95 -21.67 6.07 -5.77
C LYS A 95 -21.91 4.74 -6.51
N GLU A 96 -21.04 4.41 -7.47
CA GLU A 96 -21.08 3.17 -8.24
C GLU A 96 -20.58 1.94 -7.45
N ALA A 97 -20.07 2.12 -6.25
CA ALA A 97 -19.50 1.02 -5.45
C ALA A 97 -20.50 -0.11 -5.19
N SER A 98 -21.79 0.20 -4.99
CA SER A 98 -22.82 -0.82 -4.77
C SER A 98 -22.96 -1.77 -5.96
N GLU A 99 -22.94 -1.25 -7.18
CA GLU A 99 -23.01 -2.04 -8.40
C GLU A 99 -21.79 -2.95 -8.56
N ILE A 100 -20.60 -2.41 -8.27
CA ILE A 100 -19.34 -3.17 -8.32
C ILE A 100 -19.32 -4.30 -7.29
N PHE A 101 -19.84 -4.06 -6.09
CA PHE A 101 -19.99 -5.11 -5.08
C PHE A 101 -20.92 -6.24 -5.56
N ASP A 102 -22.02 -5.91 -6.24
CA ASP A 102 -22.94 -6.92 -6.80
C ASP A 102 -22.29 -7.73 -7.93
N GLU A 103 -21.50 -7.09 -8.79
CA GLU A 103 -20.83 -7.77 -9.91
C GLU A 103 -19.77 -8.75 -9.44
N GLU A 104 -19.01 -8.39 -8.37
CA GLU A 104 -17.87 -9.19 -7.93
C GLU A 104 -18.18 -10.18 -6.80
N ILE A 105 -19.42 -10.22 -6.31
CA ILE A 105 -19.79 -11.05 -5.15
C ILE A 105 -19.50 -12.54 -5.36
N ASN A 106 -19.65 -13.04 -6.59
CA ASN A 106 -19.51 -14.45 -6.94
C ASN A 106 -18.26 -14.74 -7.79
N THR A 107 -17.38 -13.76 -7.99
CA THR A 107 -16.19 -13.98 -8.79
C THR A 107 -15.28 -15.03 -8.18
N ASP A 108 -14.54 -15.78 -9.01
CA ASP A 108 -13.68 -16.90 -8.59
C ASP A 108 -12.25 -16.43 -8.26
N GLU A 109 -11.89 -15.20 -8.63
CA GLU A 109 -10.59 -14.61 -8.35
C GLU A 109 -10.33 -14.49 -6.83
N ASP A 110 -9.07 -14.60 -6.43
CA ASP A 110 -8.63 -14.38 -5.04
C ASP A 110 -8.41 -12.90 -4.74
N ILE A 111 -8.02 -12.13 -5.78
CA ILE A 111 -7.87 -10.67 -5.71
C ILE A 111 -8.47 -10.06 -6.96
N VAL A 112 -9.26 -9.01 -6.79
CA VAL A 112 -9.74 -8.14 -7.88
C VAL A 112 -9.22 -6.74 -7.65
N PHE A 113 -8.45 -6.22 -8.60
CA PHE A 113 -7.91 -4.86 -8.60
C PHE A 113 -8.82 -3.92 -9.38
N PHE A 114 -8.97 -2.70 -8.91
CA PHE A 114 -9.80 -1.68 -9.54
C PHE A 114 -9.00 -0.41 -9.81
N ARG A 115 -9.33 0.28 -10.89
CA ARG A 115 -8.72 1.57 -11.21
C ARG A 115 -9.10 2.60 -10.12
N PRO A 116 -8.13 3.18 -9.38
CA PRO A 116 -8.47 4.24 -8.43
C PRO A 116 -8.78 5.55 -9.17
N GLN A 117 -9.67 6.36 -8.60
CA GLN A 117 -9.77 7.78 -8.94
C GLN A 117 -8.88 8.57 -7.98
N LEU A 118 -8.18 9.58 -8.49
CA LEU A 118 -7.26 10.40 -7.70
C LEU A 118 -7.81 11.82 -7.62
N VAL A 119 -8.04 12.33 -6.41
CA VAL A 119 -8.57 13.69 -6.19
C VAL A 119 -7.75 14.45 -5.14
N ARG A 120 -7.91 15.77 -5.11
CA ARG A 120 -7.33 16.62 -4.07
C ARG A 120 -8.32 16.80 -2.93
N ASP A 121 -7.85 16.82 -1.69
CA ASP A 121 -8.69 17.00 -0.51
C ASP A 121 -9.27 18.42 -0.39
N ASP A 122 -8.54 19.42 -0.87
CA ASP A 122 -8.97 20.83 -0.88
C ASP A 122 -9.98 21.16 -1.99
N ASP A 123 -10.02 20.36 -3.05
CA ASP A 123 -11.03 20.44 -4.12
C ASP A 123 -11.21 19.07 -4.77
N LEU A 124 -12.27 18.36 -4.40
CA LEU A 124 -12.59 17.01 -4.90
C LEU A 124 -12.93 16.97 -6.40
N GLY A 125 -13.16 18.11 -7.04
CA GLY A 125 -13.32 18.22 -8.49
C GLY A 125 -11.99 18.21 -9.27
N LEU A 126 -10.85 18.41 -8.58
CA LEU A 126 -9.54 18.43 -9.20
C LEU A 126 -8.82 17.08 -9.04
N THR A 127 -8.25 16.62 -10.14
CA THR A 127 -7.40 15.44 -10.14
C THR A 127 -6.11 15.71 -9.36
N SER A 128 -5.74 14.79 -8.46
CA SER A 128 -4.44 14.82 -7.79
C SER A 128 -3.32 14.61 -8.80
N THR A 129 -2.20 15.30 -8.61
CA THR A 129 -0.97 15.12 -9.40
C THR A 129 0.08 14.29 -8.66
N ARG A 130 -0.22 13.81 -7.45
CA ARG A 130 0.66 13.01 -6.61
C ARG A 130 0.20 11.57 -6.55
N GLY A 131 1.14 10.64 -6.59
CA GLY A 131 0.96 9.23 -6.25
C GLY A 131 -0.24 8.48 -6.88
N GLY A 132 -0.14 7.17 -6.97
CA GLY A 132 -1.26 6.34 -7.43
C GLY A 132 -1.40 6.19 -8.95
N TYR A 133 -0.73 7.02 -9.76
CA TYR A 133 -0.72 6.87 -11.22
C TYR A 133 -0.10 5.55 -11.67
N GLU A 134 0.86 5.04 -10.92
CA GLU A 134 1.44 3.71 -11.17
C GLU A 134 0.38 2.61 -11.09
N TYR A 135 -0.59 2.70 -10.19
CA TYR A 135 -1.67 1.72 -10.06
C TYR A 135 -2.60 1.74 -11.28
N ILE A 136 -2.90 2.94 -11.80
CA ILE A 136 -3.67 3.10 -13.04
C ILE A 136 -2.93 2.40 -14.18
N ARG A 137 -1.63 2.67 -14.32
CA ARG A 137 -0.80 2.05 -15.36
C ARG A 137 -0.74 0.52 -15.22
N TYR A 138 -0.64 -0.03 -14.00
CA TYR A 138 -0.64 -1.48 -13.80
C TYR A 138 -1.96 -2.13 -14.25
N ILE A 139 -3.09 -1.43 -14.07
CA ILE A 139 -4.38 -1.87 -14.59
C ILE A 139 -4.36 -1.85 -16.13
N ASP A 140 -3.90 -0.74 -16.73
CA ASP A 140 -3.84 -0.58 -18.19
C ASP A 140 -2.95 -1.65 -18.83
N ASP A 141 -1.74 -1.84 -18.31
CA ASP A 141 -0.79 -2.85 -18.76
C ASP A 141 -1.39 -4.27 -18.68
N TYR A 142 -2.08 -4.60 -17.58
CA TYR A 142 -2.75 -5.89 -17.42
C TYR A 142 -3.90 -6.08 -18.43
N LEU A 143 -4.74 -5.08 -18.61
CA LEU A 143 -5.88 -5.15 -19.54
C LEU A 143 -5.43 -5.27 -21.00
N GLU A 144 -4.28 -4.69 -21.33
CA GLU A 144 -3.70 -4.76 -22.68
C GLU A 144 -2.95 -6.08 -22.95
N THR A 145 -2.18 -6.56 -21.96
CA THR A 145 -1.20 -7.64 -22.18
C THR A 145 -1.57 -8.96 -21.51
N GLY A 146 -2.43 -8.93 -20.48
CA GLY A 146 -2.69 -10.07 -19.60
C GLY A 146 -1.57 -10.35 -18.58
N ASP A 147 -0.48 -9.54 -18.55
CA ASP A 147 0.61 -9.70 -17.58
C ASP A 147 0.21 -9.14 -16.21
N ASP A 148 0.04 -10.03 -15.25
CA ASP A 148 -0.39 -9.72 -13.88
C ASP A 148 0.78 -9.43 -12.92
N THR A 149 2.01 -9.47 -13.40
CA THR A 149 3.23 -9.35 -12.58
C THR A 149 3.24 -8.07 -11.74
N ALA A 150 2.93 -6.91 -12.32
CA ALA A 150 2.95 -5.63 -11.61
C ALA A 150 1.84 -5.54 -10.55
N LEU A 151 0.66 -6.08 -10.85
CA LEU A 151 -0.44 -6.16 -9.90
C LEU A 151 -0.09 -7.01 -8.68
N ARG A 152 0.56 -8.15 -8.89
CA ARG A 152 0.98 -9.07 -7.81
C ARG A 152 2.12 -8.52 -6.98
N THR A 153 3.12 -7.90 -7.60
CA THR A 153 4.42 -7.66 -6.96
C THR A 153 4.74 -6.20 -6.68
N ARG A 154 4.03 -5.24 -7.30
CA ARG A 154 4.30 -3.80 -7.21
C ARG A 154 3.12 -2.98 -6.68
N TRP A 155 1.93 -3.57 -6.59
CA TRP A 155 0.78 -2.93 -5.96
C TRP A 155 0.86 -3.06 -4.45
N HIS A 156 1.58 -2.17 -3.80
CA HIS A 156 1.85 -2.25 -2.36
C HIS A 156 0.71 -1.74 -1.49
N SER A 157 -0.23 -0.94 -2.02
CA SER A 157 -1.40 -0.48 -1.26
C SER A 157 -2.39 -1.63 -1.03
N PRO A 158 -3.02 -1.74 0.16
CA PRO A 158 -4.13 -2.66 0.39
C PRO A 158 -5.44 -2.15 -0.21
N CYS A 159 -5.50 -0.86 -0.59
CA CYS A 159 -6.69 -0.17 -1.08
C CYS A 159 -6.94 -0.40 -2.58
N SER A 160 -8.15 -0.04 -3.02
CA SER A 160 -8.63 -0.20 -4.41
C SER A 160 -8.55 -1.63 -4.96
N LYS A 161 -8.70 -2.61 -4.08
CA LYS A 161 -8.80 -4.04 -4.43
C LYS A 161 -9.69 -4.78 -3.44
N PHE A 162 -10.29 -5.87 -3.89
CA PHE A 162 -10.94 -6.85 -3.04
C PHE A 162 -10.00 -8.03 -2.86
N VAL A 163 -9.86 -8.53 -1.63
CA VAL A 163 -9.02 -9.69 -1.30
C VAL A 163 -9.89 -10.75 -0.62
N LYS A 164 -9.91 -11.99 -1.12
CA LYS A 164 -10.64 -13.06 -0.43
C LYS A 164 -10.10 -13.28 0.97
N ALA A 165 -10.99 -13.30 1.96
CA ALA A 165 -10.61 -13.50 3.35
C ALA A 165 -9.87 -14.82 3.57
N ARG A 166 -10.27 -15.89 2.87
CA ARG A 166 -9.60 -17.20 2.93
C ARG A 166 -8.12 -17.14 2.56
N LEU A 167 -7.75 -16.34 1.53
CA LEU A 167 -6.36 -16.18 1.13
C LEU A 167 -5.49 -15.65 2.28
N VAL A 168 -6.04 -14.69 3.03
CA VAL A 168 -5.35 -14.07 4.17
C VAL A 168 -5.28 -15.01 5.37
N THR A 169 -6.40 -15.68 5.72
CA THR A 169 -6.49 -16.54 6.90
C THR A 169 -5.72 -17.84 6.74
N GLU A 170 -5.84 -18.52 5.60
CA GLU A 170 -5.15 -19.80 5.33
C GLU A 170 -3.62 -19.62 5.25
N ASN A 171 -3.14 -18.46 4.87
CA ASN A 171 -1.72 -18.14 4.78
C ASN A 171 -1.19 -17.32 5.97
N ASN A 172 -1.98 -17.05 7.00
CA ASN A 172 -1.63 -16.24 8.18
C ASN A 172 -1.02 -14.87 7.80
N ILE A 173 -1.55 -14.22 6.77
CA ILE A 173 -1.03 -12.95 6.28
C ILE A 173 -1.49 -11.82 7.19
N ARG A 174 -0.54 -10.98 7.62
CA ARG A 174 -0.78 -9.82 8.49
C ARG A 174 -0.04 -8.59 7.97
N PHE A 175 -0.50 -7.43 8.37
CA PHE A 175 0.22 -6.17 8.19
C PHE A 175 1.42 -6.11 9.14
N GLU A 176 2.50 -5.47 8.70
CA GLU A 176 3.60 -5.13 9.61
C GLU A 176 3.19 -3.97 10.52
N GLU A 177 3.56 -4.03 11.81
CA GLU A 177 3.25 -2.97 12.78
C GLU A 177 4.34 -1.90 12.78
N THR A 178 4.64 -1.37 11.61
CA THR A 178 5.65 -0.33 11.38
C THR A 178 4.98 1.01 11.05
N ARG A 179 5.68 2.10 11.35
CA ARG A 179 5.16 3.44 11.06
C ARG A 179 5.01 3.73 9.56
N TYR A 180 5.90 3.16 8.74
CA TYR A 180 5.92 3.34 7.28
C TYR A 180 5.93 1.99 6.59
N SER A 181 5.36 1.91 5.40
CA SER A 181 5.35 0.68 4.58
C SER A 181 4.79 -0.56 5.29
N ASN A 182 3.86 -0.37 6.23
CA ASN A 182 3.20 -1.45 6.95
C ASN A 182 2.35 -2.37 6.04
N ASP A 183 2.01 -1.90 4.88
CA ASP A 183 1.16 -2.53 3.86
C ASP A 183 1.94 -3.32 2.81
N VAL A 184 3.25 -3.07 2.65
CA VAL A 184 4.09 -3.69 1.62
C VAL A 184 4.07 -5.21 1.71
N MET A 185 4.37 -5.75 2.90
CA MET A 185 4.43 -7.22 3.08
C MET A 185 3.07 -7.89 2.93
N PHE A 186 1.99 -7.28 3.45
CA PHE A 186 0.62 -7.78 3.26
C PHE A 186 0.26 -7.87 1.77
N SER A 187 0.50 -6.78 1.03
CA SER A 187 0.17 -6.71 -0.40
C SER A 187 1.03 -7.66 -1.23
N THR A 188 2.33 -7.77 -0.93
CA THR A 188 3.24 -8.70 -1.61
C THR A 188 2.85 -10.16 -1.36
N LEU A 189 2.59 -10.54 -0.10
CA LEU A 189 2.22 -11.91 0.23
C LEU A 189 0.87 -12.30 -0.39
N THR A 190 -0.13 -11.43 -0.33
CA THR A 190 -1.42 -11.70 -0.99
C THR A 190 -1.25 -11.85 -2.50
N GLY A 191 -0.50 -10.93 -3.14
CA GLY A 191 -0.25 -10.98 -4.58
C GLY A 191 0.51 -12.23 -5.04
N CYS A 192 1.55 -12.64 -4.30
CA CYS A 192 2.34 -13.82 -4.63
C CYS A 192 1.61 -15.15 -4.36
N LYS A 193 0.70 -15.17 -3.38
CA LYS A 193 -0.01 -16.41 -2.98
C LYS A 193 -1.38 -16.57 -3.63
N ALA A 194 -1.90 -15.54 -4.28
CA ALA A 194 -3.16 -15.64 -5.02
C ALA A 194 -3.03 -16.58 -6.22
N ASP A 195 -3.94 -17.52 -6.37
CA ASP A 195 -3.99 -18.38 -7.55
C ASP A 195 -4.52 -17.59 -8.76
N LYS A 196 -5.65 -16.89 -8.57
CA LYS A 196 -6.30 -16.12 -9.62
C LYS A 196 -6.46 -14.66 -9.23
N ILE A 197 -6.06 -13.78 -10.11
CA ILE A 197 -6.31 -12.35 -9.97
C ILE A 197 -6.97 -11.79 -11.23
N ALA A 198 -7.67 -10.69 -11.06
CA ALA A 198 -8.18 -9.89 -12.18
C ALA A 198 -8.04 -8.40 -11.89
N ALA A 199 -8.07 -7.61 -12.95
CA ALA A 199 -8.20 -6.17 -12.86
C ALA A 199 -9.44 -5.69 -13.61
N ARG A 200 -10.04 -4.60 -13.14
CA ARG A 200 -11.21 -3.96 -13.72
C ARG A 200 -10.91 -2.50 -14.04
N GLU A 201 -11.38 -2.04 -15.19
CA GLU A 201 -11.30 -0.63 -15.56
C GLU A 201 -12.22 0.24 -14.68
N LYS A 202 -13.30 -0.35 -14.15
CA LYS A 202 -14.23 0.31 -13.24
C LYS A 202 -13.54 0.81 -11.99
N SER A 203 -14.02 1.94 -11.47
CA SER A 203 -13.52 2.57 -10.25
C SER A 203 -14.61 2.64 -9.20
N TYR A 204 -14.35 2.10 -8.02
CA TYR A 204 -15.20 2.28 -6.85
C TYR A 204 -14.53 3.10 -5.75
N TYR A 205 -13.20 3.28 -5.84
CA TYR A 205 -12.34 3.83 -4.79
C TYR A 205 -11.75 5.16 -5.22
N VAL A 206 -11.81 6.17 -4.33
CA VAL A 206 -11.23 7.49 -4.54
C VAL A 206 -10.11 7.70 -3.54
N ILE A 207 -8.88 7.83 -4.06
CA ILE A 207 -7.71 8.20 -3.27
C ILE A 207 -7.66 9.72 -3.16
N THR A 208 -7.58 10.23 -1.93
CA THR A 208 -7.56 11.65 -1.64
C THR A 208 -6.15 12.13 -1.29
N GLU A 209 -5.62 13.06 -2.09
CA GLU A 209 -4.36 13.72 -1.75
C GLU A 209 -4.60 14.76 -0.65
N ARG A 210 -4.14 14.47 0.56
CA ARG A 210 -4.25 15.35 1.72
C ARG A 210 -2.90 15.95 2.13
N THR A 211 -2.91 17.23 2.48
CA THR A 211 -1.73 17.90 3.07
C THR A 211 -1.43 17.28 4.44
N GLY A 212 -0.16 16.91 4.67
CA GLY A 212 0.28 16.29 5.92
C GLY A 212 0.10 14.77 5.99
N SER A 213 -0.32 14.09 4.90
CA SER A 213 -0.28 12.64 4.83
C SER A 213 1.15 12.10 4.92
N LEU A 214 1.32 10.85 5.40
CA LEU A 214 2.63 10.20 5.53
C LEU A 214 3.34 10.04 4.17
N THR A 215 2.61 10.03 3.07
CA THR A 215 3.13 9.90 1.70
C THR A 215 3.58 11.22 1.09
N SER A 216 3.16 12.38 1.65
CA SER A 216 3.44 13.70 1.10
C SER A 216 4.94 14.08 1.08
N ARG A 217 5.78 13.41 1.87
CA ARG A 217 7.23 13.67 2.02
C ARG A 217 8.03 12.36 2.03
N PHE A 218 7.98 11.64 0.94
CA PHE A 218 8.61 10.32 0.84
C PHE A 218 10.12 10.34 1.11
N CYS A 219 10.58 9.57 2.10
CA CYS A 219 11.99 9.28 2.40
C CYS A 219 12.89 10.52 2.65
N GLN A 220 12.42 11.51 3.39
CA GLN A 220 13.24 12.69 3.71
C GLN A 220 14.15 12.48 4.94
N LYS A 221 13.83 11.54 5.81
CA LYS A 221 14.59 11.25 7.04
C LYS A 221 15.22 9.87 6.97
N GLU A 222 16.42 9.73 7.53
CA GLU A 222 17.17 8.47 7.58
C GLU A 222 16.36 7.31 8.17
N GLY A 223 15.71 7.51 9.32
CA GLY A 223 14.89 6.46 9.95
C GLY A 223 13.71 6.04 9.09
N GLU A 224 13.11 6.95 8.31
CA GLU A 224 12.06 6.61 7.34
C GLU A 224 12.64 5.79 6.19
N LEU A 225 13.79 6.20 5.65
CA LEU A 225 14.46 5.48 4.56
C LEU A 225 14.80 4.05 4.98
N GLY A 226 15.30 3.86 6.22
CA GLY A 226 15.63 2.54 6.77
C GLY A 226 14.43 1.62 6.82
N ILE A 227 13.31 2.07 7.40
CA ILE A 227 12.10 1.26 7.50
C ILE A 227 11.57 0.89 6.11
N ARG A 228 11.50 1.86 5.19
CA ARG A 228 10.94 1.64 3.85
C ARG A 228 11.81 0.71 2.99
N SER A 229 13.13 0.94 3.00
CA SER A 229 14.05 0.08 2.22
C SER A 229 14.11 -1.34 2.77
N ALA A 230 14.09 -1.53 4.10
CA ALA A 230 14.05 -2.86 4.71
C ALA A 230 12.74 -3.60 4.38
N ALA A 231 11.58 -2.95 4.48
CA ALA A 231 10.31 -3.54 4.07
C ALA A 231 10.32 -3.94 2.59
N PHE A 232 10.83 -3.06 1.72
CA PHE A 232 11.00 -3.34 0.31
C PHE A 232 11.91 -4.55 0.07
N MET A 233 13.09 -4.61 0.70
CA MET A 233 14.02 -5.74 0.50
C MET A 233 13.41 -7.07 0.94
N ARG A 234 12.68 -7.11 2.07
CA ARG A 234 11.94 -8.32 2.48
C ARG A 234 10.89 -8.72 1.44
N SER A 235 10.13 -7.75 0.92
CA SER A 235 9.12 -8.01 -0.10
C SER A 235 9.74 -8.58 -1.37
N GLN A 236 10.88 -8.05 -1.82
CA GLN A 236 11.54 -8.52 -3.05
C GLN A 236 12.19 -9.91 -2.91
N LYS A 237 12.59 -10.31 -1.70
CA LYS A 237 12.98 -11.70 -1.42
C LYS A 237 11.78 -12.64 -1.61
N ILE A 238 10.60 -12.28 -1.06
CA ILE A 238 9.36 -13.05 -1.26
C ILE A 238 8.98 -13.14 -2.74
N VAL A 239 9.03 -12.02 -3.48
CA VAL A 239 8.75 -11.95 -4.92
C VAL A 239 9.66 -12.92 -5.68
N LYS A 240 10.96 -12.89 -5.41
CA LYS A 240 11.96 -13.77 -6.03
C LYS A 240 11.73 -15.26 -5.70
N ASP A 241 11.42 -15.56 -4.42
CA ASP A 241 11.17 -16.93 -3.96
C ASP A 241 9.92 -17.56 -4.60
N HIS A 242 8.95 -16.73 -5.00
CA HIS A 242 7.77 -17.15 -5.75
C HIS A 242 7.97 -17.14 -7.27
N GLY A 243 9.18 -16.89 -7.75
CA GLY A 243 9.52 -16.94 -9.20
C GLY A 243 9.13 -15.69 -9.99
N PHE A 244 8.71 -14.61 -9.33
CA PHE A 244 8.40 -13.35 -10.01
C PHE A 244 9.65 -12.47 -10.18
N PRO A 245 9.67 -11.59 -11.20
CA PRO A 245 10.75 -10.62 -11.38
C PRO A 245 10.73 -9.55 -10.28
N ILE A 246 11.90 -9.27 -9.74
CA ILE A 246 12.08 -8.22 -8.72
C ILE A 246 11.95 -6.81 -9.33
N ASP A 247 11.60 -5.81 -8.50
CA ASP A 247 11.62 -4.39 -8.90
C ASP A 247 13.04 -3.80 -8.76
N GLU A 248 13.87 -4.06 -9.78
CA GLU A 248 15.25 -3.55 -9.82
C GLU A 248 15.31 -2.01 -9.77
N GLN A 249 14.33 -1.32 -10.39
CA GLN A 249 14.34 0.13 -10.46
C GLN A 249 14.15 0.76 -9.08
N LEU A 250 13.26 0.20 -8.27
CA LEU A 250 13.03 0.69 -6.91
C LEU A 250 14.20 0.33 -6.00
N ALA A 251 14.82 -0.86 -6.15
CA ALA A 251 16.03 -1.23 -5.44
C ALA A 251 17.17 -0.23 -5.70
N ILE A 252 17.38 0.15 -6.97
CA ILE A 252 18.38 1.13 -7.37
C ILE A 252 18.05 2.53 -6.82
N ARG A 253 16.78 2.94 -6.82
CA ARG A 253 16.37 4.24 -6.24
C ARG A 253 16.65 4.32 -4.74
N PHE A 254 16.40 3.27 -3.98
CA PHE A 254 16.76 3.21 -2.56
C PHE A 254 18.29 3.25 -2.38
N LEU A 255 19.05 2.53 -3.21
CA LEU A 255 20.50 2.55 -3.20
C LEU A 255 21.07 3.97 -3.43
N GLN A 256 20.52 4.70 -4.42
CA GLN A 256 20.91 6.08 -4.69
C GLN A 256 20.58 7.03 -3.53
N ARG A 257 19.46 6.79 -2.80
CA ARG A 257 19.10 7.58 -1.61
C ARG A 257 20.05 7.32 -0.45
N TRP A 258 20.33 6.06 -0.15
CA TRP A 258 21.30 5.69 0.88
C TRP A 258 22.69 6.29 0.61
N PHE A 259 23.13 6.28 -0.64
CA PHE A 259 24.38 6.93 -1.04
C PHE A 259 24.46 8.41 -0.65
N ASN A 260 23.34 9.12 -0.63
CA ASN A 260 23.30 10.55 -0.29
C ASN A 260 23.04 10.81 1.21
N VAL A 261 22.49 9.86 1.96
CA VAL A 261 22.04 10.03 3.35
C VAL A 261 23.07 9.47 4.32
N ASP A 262 23.44 8.19 4.18
CA ASP A 262 24.35 7.50 5.09
C ASP A 262 25.23 6.49 4.34
N ARG A 263 26.56 6.67 4.47
CA ARG A 263 27.54 5.83 3.77
C ARG A 263 27.70 4.43 4.36
N SER A 264 27.46 4.27 5.65
CA SER A 264 27.50 2.97 6.32
C SER A 264 26.33 2.12 5.90
N GLN A 265 25.11 2.65 6.04
CA GLN A 265 23.87 1.99 5.61
C GLN A 265 23.85 1.75 4.10
N PHE A 266 24.41 2.66 3.31
CA PHE A 266 24.59 2.45 1.88
C PHE A 266 25.39 1.18 1.57
N LYS A 267 26.47 0.91 2.28
CA LYS A 267 27.30 -0.28 2.07
C LYS A 267 26.51 -1.56 2.33
N GLU A 268 25.80 -1.61 3.45
CA GLU A 268 24.96 -2.75 3.81
C GLU A 268 23.89 -2.99 2.75
N TYR A 269 23.14 -1.94 2.40
CA TYR A 269 22.09 -2.02 1.39
C TYR A 269 22.62 -2.38 -0.01
N PHE A 270 23.82 -1.91 -0.38
CA PHE A 270 24.49 -2.28 -1.63
C PHE A 270 24.75 -3.79 -1.70
N MET A 271 25.22 -4.39 -0.61
CA MET A 271 25.45 -5.83 -0.56
C MET A 271 24.15 -6.63 -0.64
N GLU A 272 23.08 -6.18 0.02
CA GLU A 272 21.76 -6.79 -0.09
C GLU A 272 21.21 -6.73 -1.53
N VAL A 273 21.37 -5.60 -2.23
CA VAL A 273 20.93 -5.46 -3.63
C VAL A 273 21.75 -6.35 -4.55
N LEU A 274 23.06 -6.53 -4.31
CA LEU A 274 23.88 -7.50 -5.06
C LEU A 274 23.37 -8.94 -4.91
N GLU A 275 23.09 -9.35 -3.69
CA GLU A 275 22.53 -10.69 -3.38
C GLU A 275 21.17 -10.88 -4.03
N LEU A 276 20.28 -9.89 -3.90
CA LEU A 276 18.93 -9.93 -4.46
C LEU A 276 18.97 -10.06 -5.99
N THR A 277 19.78 -9.22 -6.66
CA THR A 277 19.83 -9.14 -8.14
C THR A 277 20.74 -10.17 -8.79
N GLY A 278 21.72 -10.70 -8.06
CA GLY A 278 22.79 -11.53 -8.62
C GLY A 278 23.74 -10.77 -9.56
N TYR A 279 23.74 -9.43 -9.50
CA TYR A 279 24.61 -8.63 -10.35
C TYR A 279 26.07 -8.62 -9.88
N SER A 280 27.00 -8.46 -10.83
CA SER A 280 28.36 -8.05 -10.47
C SER A 280 28.34 -6.60 -9.92
N ARG A 281 29.33 -6.27 -9.06
CA ARG A 281 29.48 -4.90 -8.55
C ARG A 281 29.52 -3.85 -9.66
N VAL A 282 30.26 -4.13 -10.75
CA VAL A 282 30.37 -3.23 -11.90
C VAL A 282 29.02 -3.03 -12.59
N LYS A 283 28.23 -4.11 -12.79
CA LYS A 283 26.91 -4.01 -13.40
C LYS A 283 25.95 -3.17 -12.56
N LEU A 284 25.93 -3.38 -11.22
CA LEU A 284 25.05 -2.61 -10.32
C LEU A 284 25.44 -1.13 -10.31
N ILE A 285 26.75 -0.82 -10.25
CA ILE A 285 27.26 0.55 -10.33
C ILE A 285 26.83 1.23 -11.61
N ASN A 286 26.98 0.54 -12.76
CA ASN A 286 26.58 1.09 -14.06
C ASN A 286 25.08 1.41 -14.06
N LYS A 287 24.24 0.46 -13.65
CA LYS A 287 22.79 0.68 -13.57
C LYS A 287 22.40 1.82 -12.63
N ALA A 288 23.07 1.95 -11.48
CA ALA A 288 22.78 3.00 -10.51
C ALA A 288 23.14 4.41 -11.02
N PHE A 289 24.02 4.53 -12.02
CA PHE A 289 24.53 5.82 -12.51
C PHE A 289 24.51 5.95 -14.04
N GLU A 290 23.60 5.28 -14.70
CA GLU A 290 23.36 5.33 -16.17
C GLU A 290 22.80 6.68 -16.65
N THR A 291 23.29 7.80 -16.15
CA THR A 291 22.85 9.11 -16.63
C THR A 291 24.01 9.91 -17.23
N ASN A 292 23.76 10.55 -18.38
CA ASN A 292 24.74 11.31 -19.16
C ASN A 292 25.15 12.69 -18.60
N SER A 293 24.74 13.03 -17.35
CA SER A 293 25.08 14.34 -16.77
C SER A 293 26.46 14.35 -16.11
N PHE A 294 27.13 15.51 -16.12
CA PHE A 294 28.44 15.72 -15.50
C PHE A 294 28.44 15.42 -13.99
N THR A 295 27.37 15.82 -13.30
CA THR A 295 27.15 15.54 -11.87
C THR A 295 27.03 14.04 -11.58
N SER A 296 26.46 13.26 -12.49
CA SER A 296 26.37 11.81 -12.39
C SER A 296 27.73 11.12 -12.60
N ARG A 297 28.62 11.65 -13.45
CA ARG A 297 29.98 11.15 -13.62
C ARG A 297 30.83 11.35 -12.37
N LEU A 298 30.70 12.48 -11.68
CA LEU A 298 31.36 12.75 -10.41
C LEU A 298 30.83 11.85 -9.27
N LYS A 299 29.51 11.70 -9.18
CA LYS A 299 28.89 10.77 -8.22
C LYS A 299 29.30 9.34 -8.48
N ARG A 300 29.37 8.91 -9.76
CA ARG A 300 29.88 7.58 -10.16
C ARG A 300 31.33 7.37 -9.72
N LYS A 301 32.25 8.35 -9.90
CA LYS A 301 33.62 8.24 -9.45
C LYS A 301 33.73 8.08 -7.91
N ALA A 302 32.98 8.89 -7.14
CA ALA A 302 32.93 8.79 -5.70
C ALA A 302 32.32 7.44 -5.25
N PHE A 303 31.33 6.95 -5.95
CA PHE A 303 30.70 5.67 -5.68
C PHE A 303 31.64 4.49 -5.98
N VAL A 304 32.32 4.49 -7.15
CA VAL A 304 33.33 3.48 -7.49
C VAL A 304 34.44 3.44 -6.44
N PHE A 305 34.94 4.61 -6.04
CA PHE A 305 35.98 4.71 -4.99
C PHE A 305 35.52 4.09 -3.67
N LEU A 306 34.29 4.35 -3.24
CA LEU A 306 33.72 3.77 -2.02
C LEU A 306 33.55 2.25 -2.12
N VAL A 307 33.10 1.75 -3.26
CA VAL A 307 32.85 0.30 -3.45
C VAL A 307 34.14 -0.50 -3.68
N THR A 308 35.23 0.14 -4.16
CA THR A 308 36.54 -0.51 -4.31
C THR A 308 37.31 -0.61 -2.99
N LEU A 309 36.89 0.12 -1.95
CA LEU A 309 37.45 0.03 -0.59
C LEU A 309 36.83 -1.11 0.26
N PHE A 310 35.94 -1.92 -0.34
CA PHE A 310 35.30 -3.09 0.25
C PHE A 310 35.70 -4.35 -0.52
#